data_17be99f000631eb2f511df422ba4828d
#
_entry.id   17be99f000631eb2f511df422ba4828d
#
_cell.length_a   1.000
_cell.length_b   1.000
_cell.length_c   1.000
_cell.angle_alpha   90.00
_cell.angle_beta   90.00
_cell.angle_gamma   90.00
#
_symmetry.space_group_name_H-M   'P 1'
#
loop_
_entity.id
_entity.type
_entity.pdbx_description
1 polymer ?
#
loop_
_entity_poly.entity_id
_entity_poly.type
_entity_poly.pdbx_seq_one_letter_code
_entity_poly.pdbx_strand_id
1 'polypeptide(L)'
;MRTLLIAILMTLATQAGADTKKYGKKECNDISAVIDFLLSTTPKLWSKLEKNPTDEKTALELSWTVDLAANYTTIYEAFCTSEE
;
A
#
# COMPACT_ATOMS: atom_id res chain seq x y z
N MET A 1 -3.64 35.83 -19.49
CA MET A 1 -4.61 35.05 -18.74
C MET A 1 -4.32 33.58 -18.72
N ARG A 2 -4.11 32.97 -19.85
CA ARG A 2 -3.81 31.57 -19.84
C ARG A 2 -2.56 31.24 -19.08
N THR A 3 -1.55 32.07 -19.24
CA THR A 3 -0.29 31.84 -18.54
C THR A 3 -0.51 31.89 -17.03
N LEU A 4 -1.37 32.79 -16.59
CA LEU A 4 -1.65 32.92 -15.19
C LEU A 4 -2.35 31.70 -14.66
N LEU A 5 -3.32 31.16 -15.44
CA LEU A 5 -4.04 29.97 -15.05
C LEU A 5 -3.10 28.79 -14.90
N ILE A 6 -2.20 28.63 -15.84
CA ILE A 6 -1.27 27.53 -15.81
C ILE A 6 -0.40 27.62 -14.57
N ALA A 7 0.05 28.83 -14.25
CA ALA A 7 0.88 29.01 -13.08
C ALA A 7 0.13 28.66 -11.81
N ILE A 8 -1.14 29.02 -11.74
CA ILE A 8 -1.94 28.68 -10.58
C ILE A 8 -2.09 27.19 -10.42
N LEU A 9 -2.34 26.50 -11.55
CA LEU A 9 -2.49 25.06 -11.50
C LEU A 9 -1.21 24.39 -11.03
N MET A 10 -0.08 24.85 -11.49
CA MET A 10 1.18 24.27 -11.08
C MET A 10 1.44 24.49 -9.62
N THR A 11 1.07 25.67 -9.14
CA THR A 11 1.25 25.97 -7.73
C THR A 11 0.40 25.04 -6.88
N LEU A 12 -0.83 24.79 -7.30
CA LEU A 12 -1.70 23.90 -6.55
C LEU A 12 -1.15 22.48 -6.53
N ALA A 13 -0.64 22.02 -7.67
CA ALA A 13 -0.06 20.69 -7.73
C ALA A 13 1.13 20.59 -6.79
N THR A 14 1.96 21.62 -6.76
CA THR A 14 3.11 21.63 -5.88
C THR A 14 2.69 21.62 -4.42
N GLN A 15 1.67 22.37 -4.11
CA GLN A 15 1.18 22.40 -2.74
C GLN A 15 0.64 21.05 -2.31
N ALA A 16 -0.10 20.41 -3.20
CA ALA A 16 -0.64 19.10 -2.90
C ALA A 16 0.48 18.13 -2.60
N GLY A 17 1.55 18.16 -3.38
CA GLY A 17 2.68 17.30 -3.12
C GLY A 17 3.40 17.67 -1.85
N ALA A 18 3.54 18.97 -1.59
CA ALA A 18 4.24 19.41 -0.40
C ALA A 18 3.43 19.14 0.87
N ASP A 19 2.10 19.11 0.74
CA ASP A 19 1.27 18.91 1.90
C ASP A 19 1.14 17.48 2.32
N THR A 20 1.66 16.54 1.57
CA THR A 20 1.59 15.15 1.96
C THR A 20 2.34 14.95 3.26
N LYS A 21 1.61 14.54 4.27
CA LYS A 21 2.21 14.39 5.58
C LYS A 21 2.66 12.98 5.82
N LYS A 22 3.71 12.84 6.60
CA LYS A 22 4.10 11.53 7.02
C LYS A 22 3.15 11.06 8.09
N TYR A 23 2.97 9.77 8.18
CA TYR A 23 2.14 9.20 9.21
C TYR A 23 2.92 9.19 10.52
N GLY A 24 2.21 9.20 11.62
CA GLY A 24 2.83 9.12 12.92
C GLY A 24 3.32 7.72 13.22
N LYS A 25 4.04 7.60 14.31
CA LYS A 25 4.61 6.33 14.68
C LYS A 25 3.55 5.27 14.91
N LYS A 26 2.43 5.66 15.53
CA LYS A 26 1.38 4.69 15.78
C LYS A 26 0.78 4.16 14.48
N GLU A 27 0.50 5.05 13.55
CA GLU A 27 -0.06 4.63 12.28
C GLU A 27 0.91 3.76 11.51
N CYS A 28 2.18 4.10 11.54
CA CYS A 28 3.19 3.31 10.84
C CYS A 28 3.34 1.93 11.46
N ASN A 29 3.27 1.85 12.78
CA ASN A 29 3.33 0.56 13.45
C ASN A 29 2.09 -0.27 13.12
N ASP A 30 0.92 0.37 13.04
CA ASP A 30 -0.30 -0.34 12.70
C ASP A 30 -0.22 -0.88 11.29
N ILE A 31 0.29 -0.08 10.35
CA ILE A 31 0.44 -0.53 8.97
C ILE A 31 1.41 -1.69 8.89
N SER A 32 2.52 -1.58 9.58
CA SER A 32 3.51 -2.65 9.60
C SER A 32 2.91 -3.94 10.14
N ALA A 33 2.10 -3.84 11.20
CA ALA A 33 1.46 -5.01 11.76
C ALA A 33 0.48 -5.65 10.79
N VAL A 34 -0.24 -4.84 10.02
CA VAL A 34 -1.16 -5.38 9.02
C VAL A 34 -0.39 -6.09 7.93
N ILE A 35 0.73 -5.51 7.48
CA ILE A 35 1.54 -6.15 6.46
C ILE A 35 2.03 -7.51 6.96
N ASP A 36 2.53 -7.56 8.20
CA ASP A 36 3.01 -8.80 8.77
C ASP A 36 1.88 -9.83 8.85
N PHE A 37 0.72 -9.40 9.29
CA PHE A 37 -0.42 -10.30 9.39
C PHE A 37 -0.79 -10.86 8.01
N LEU A 38 -0.89 -9.99 7.01
CA LEU A 38 -1.26 -10.43 5.67
C LEU A 38 -0.24 -11.42 5.11
N LEU A 39 1.03 -11.10 5.26
CA LEU A 39 2.06 -11.98 4.73
C LEU A 39 2.12 -13.29 5.49
N SER A 40 1.78 -13.29 6.78
CA SER A 40 1.83 -14.50 7.56
C SER A 40 0.75 -15.50 7.16
N THR A 41 -0.30 -15.05 6.47
CA THR A 41 -1.35 -15.96 6.03
C THR A 41 -1.04 -16.61 4.69
N THR A 42 -0.07 -16.09 3.93
CA THR A 42 0.16 -16.61 2.59
C THR A 42 0.71 -18.03 2.55
N PRO A 43 1.57 -18.46 3.48
CA PRO A 43 2.05 -19.85 3.41
C PRO A 43 0.93 -20.89 3.46
N LYS A 44 -0.09 -20.63 4.27
CA LYS A 44 -1.22 -21.54 4.35
C LYS A 44 -1.99 -21.58 3.05
N LEU A 45 -2.17 -20.42 2.44
CA LEU A 45 -2.91 -20.35 1.18
C LEU A 45 -2.12 -21.02 0.07
N TRP A 46 -0.81 -20.81 0.03
CA TRP A 46 0.03 -21.50 -0.94
C TRP A 46 -0.02 -23.01 -0.76
N SER A 47 0.01 -23.46 0.50
CA SER A 47 -0.05 -24.87 0.79
C SER A 47 -1.36 -25.48 0.31
N LYS A 48 -2.45 -24.77 0.51
CA LYS A 48 -3.75 -25.23 0.02
C LYS A 48 -3.77 -25.33 -1.50
N LEU A 49 -3.19 -24.37 -2.17
CA LEU A 49 -3.15 -24.38 -3.62
C LEU A 49 -2.28 -25.51 -4.16
N GLU A 50 -1.19 -25.81 -3.46
CA GLU A 50 -0.35 -26.91 -3.87
C GLU A 50 -1.11 -28.23 -3.83
N LYS A 51 -1.95 -28.39 -2.82
CA LYS A 51 -2.72 -29.61 -2.70
C LYS A 51 -3.89 -29.63 -3.66
N ASN A 52 -4.44 -28.48 -3.99
CA ASN A 52 -5.58 -28.43 -4.89
C ASN A 52 -5.41 -27.24 -5.83
N PRO A 53 -4.66 -27.41 -6.91
CA PRO A 53 -4.34 -26.28 -7.80
C PRO A 53 -5.54 -25.63 -8.48
N THR A 54 -6.68 -26.31 -8.52
CA THR A 54 -7.86 -25.74 -9.15
C THR A 54 -8.80 -25.07 -8.16
N ASP A 55 -8.39 -24.90 -6.91
CA ASP A 55 -9.22 -24.27 -5.91
C ASP A 55 -9.24 -22.76 -6.15
N GLU A 56 -10.22 -22.31 -6.90
CA GLU A 56 -10.32 -20.92 -7.29
C GLU A 56 -10.52 -19.98 -6.12
N LYS A 57 -11.24 -20.43 -5.12
CA LYS A 57 -11.50 -19.60 -3.96
C LYS A 57 -10.19 -19.30 -3.24
N THR A 58 -9.36 -20.31 -3.03
CA THR A 58 -8.08 -20.09 -2.36
C THR A 58 -7.16 -19.22 -3.21
N ALA A 59 -7.17 -19.43 -4.53
CA ALA A 59 -6.34 -18.61 -5.41
C ALA A 59 -6.74 -17.16 -5.33
N LEU A 60 -8.05 -16.89 -5.28
CA LEU A 60 -8.54 -15.54 -5.20
C LEU A 60 -8.17 -14.92 -3.86
N GLU A 61 -8.32 -15.68 -2.80
CA GLU A 61 -7.97 -15.22 -1.48
C GLU A 61 -6.49 -14.86 -1.38
N LEU A 62 -5.64 -15.72 -1.95
CA LEU A 62 -4.21 -15.45 -1.96
C LEU A 62 -3.90 -14.19 -2.77
N SER A 63 -4.54 -14.05 -3.91
CA SER A 63 -4.33 -12.89 -4.76
C SER A 63 -4.71 -11.60 -4.03
N TRP A 64 -5.86 -11.59 -3.36
CA TRP A 64 -6.28 -10.41 -2.62
C TRP A 64 -5.31 -10.11 -1.47
N THR A 65 -4.87 -11.13 -0.78
CA THR A 65 -3.99 -10.95 0.35
C THR A 65 -2.65 -10.34 -0.08
N VAL A 66 -2.09 -10.86 -1.17
CA VAL A 66 -0.83 -10.35 -1.68
C VAL A 66 -1.00 -8.92 -2.19
N ASP A 67 -2.13 -8.66 -2.86
CA ASP A 67 -2.41 -7.33 -3.36
C ASP A 67 -2.50 -6.32 -2.23
N LEU A 68 -3.24 -6.67 -1.17
CA LEU A 68 -3.36 -5.78 -0.04
C LEU A 68 -2.01 -5.55 0.63
N ALA A 69 -1.22 -6.60 0.78
CA ALA A 69 0.10 -6.46 1.40
C ALA A 69 0.98 -5.53 0.58
N ALA A 70 0.92 -5.65 -0.74
CA ALA A 70 1.70 -4.78 -1.60
C ALA A 70 1.25 -3.34 -1.49
N ASN A 71 -0.06 -3.12 -1.42
CA ASN A 71 -0.59 -1.76 -1.31
C ASN A 71 -0.21 -1.14 0.02
N TYR A 72 -0.32 -1.88 1.11
CA TYR A 72 0.08 -1.35 2.40
C TYR A 72 1.58 -1.10 2.45
N THR A 73 2.36 -1.94 1.80
CA THR A 73 3.80 -1.73 1.75
C THR A 73 4.13 -0.44 1.01
N THR A 74 3.43 -0.17 -0.08
CA THR A 74 3.62 1.07 -0.81
C THR A 74 3.30 2.27 0.06
N ILE A 75 2.21 2.20 0.81
CA ILE A 75 1.85 3.27 1.71
C ILE A 75 2.92 3.45 2.78
N TYR A 76 3.38 2.33 3.34
CA TYR A 76 4.41 2.39 4.37
C TYR A 76 5.66 3.07 3.84
N GLU A 77 6.10 2.68 2.64
CA GLU A 77 7.29 3.26 2.06
C GLU A 77 7.13 4.74 1.78
N ALA A 78 5.94 5.13 1.34
CA ALA A 78 5.70 6.52 0.99
C ALA A 78 5.61 7.42 2.22
N PHE A 79 5.02 6.93 3.30
CA PHE A 79 4.72 7.80 4.43
C PHE A 79 5.43 7.45 5.73
N CYS A 80 6.13 6.36 5.79
CA CYS A 80 6.71 5.90 7.05
C CYS A 80 8.21 5.75 7.05
N THR A 81 8.84 5.60 5.90
CA THR A 81 10.27 5.35 5.89
C THR A 81 11.12 6.46 5.34
N SER A 82 10.51 7.46 4.79
CA SER A 82 11.30 8.39 4.03
C SER A 82 12.08 9.34 4.90
N GLU A 83 11.85 9.37 6.18
CA GLU A 83 12.54 10.28 6.86
C GLU A 83 13.87 9.91 7.24
N GLU A 84 14.25 8.75 7.10
CA GLU A 84 15.58 8.49 7.34
C GLU A 84 16.39 8.98 6.33
#